data_f378fcf778310ef519cf760258fd2e65
#
_entry.id   f378fcf778310ef519cf760258fd2e65
#
_cell.length_a   1.000
_cell.length_b   1.000
_cell.length_c   1.000
_cell.angle_alpha   90.00
_cell.angle_beta   90.00
_cell.angle_gamma   90.00
#
_symmetry.space_group_name_H-M   'P 1'
#
loop_
_entity.id
_entity.type
_entity.pdbx_description
1 polymer ?
#
loop_
_entity_poly.entity_id
_entity_poly.type
_entity_poly.pdbx_seq_one_letter_code
_entity_poly.pdbx_strand_id
1 'polypeptide(L)'
;MVIVTFKYRNLKYTLKNFVYLYIVSIVLGGFLYLINIELSYDRSGIIFINNGLSINIVLLIIASPLLLYLYIRDMKSIKKNYTYYYKVCVYFNSGKHIILNGYLDSGNNLIDPYKFRPIVLISYDRIKEYIKNEKELIVPYKVLNNSDILRCVKIEKIVVNNKVYRDVLVGISFNKIYIDGIDCILNNKMEGLWKSLLD
;
A
#
# COMPACT_ATOMS: atom_id res chain seq x y z
N MET A 1 -8.47 -7.83 15.49
CA MET A 1 -8.57 -6.38 15.27
C MET A 1 -7.51 -5.89 14.26
N VAL A 2 -6.20 -5.90 14.56
CA VAL A 2 -5.14 -5.39 13.65
C VAL A 2 -5.18 -6.00 12.25
N ILE A 3 -5.39 -7.31 12.12
CA ILE A 3 -5.47 -8.02 10.83
C ILE A 3 -6.68 -7.58 10.00
N VAL A 4 -7.81 -7.31 10.65
CA VAL A 4 -9.03 -6.85 9.98
C VAL A 4 -8.88 -5.42 9.48
N THR A 5 -8.24 -4.56 10.29
CA THR A 5 -8.06 -3.13 9.97
C THR A 5 -6.98 -2.90 8.91
N PHE A 6 -5.85 -3.62 9.00
CA PHE A 6 -4.67 -3.36 8.17
C PHE A 6 -4.42 -4.40 7.07
N LYS A 7 -5.32 -5.36 6.85
CA LYS A 7 -5.14 -6.52 5.97
C LYS A 7 -3.79 -7.23 6.19
N TYR A 8 -3.78 -8.53 6.27
CA TYR A 8 -2.56 -9.31 6.40
C TYR A 8 -1.70 -9.16 5.13
N ARG A 9 -0.46 -8.68 5.27
CA ARG A 9 0.52 -8.59 4.17
C ARG A 9 1.67 -9.56 4.39
N ASN A 10 2.34 -9.43 5.54
CA ASN A 10 3.34 -10.37 6.03
C ASN A 10 3.41 -10.26 7.55
N LEU A 11 4.05 -11.23 8.19
CA LEU A 11 4.14 -11.32 9.64
C LEU A 11 4.87 -10.11 10.26
N LYS A 12 5.95 -9.64 9.61
CA LYS A 12 6.72 -8.45 10.06
C LYS A 12 5.87 -7.19 10.04
N TYR A 13 5.08 -6.99 8.99
CA TYR A 13 4.18 -5.83 8.86
C TYR A 13 3.09 -5.84 9.94
N THR A 14 2.47 -7.00 10.17
CA THR A 14 1.43 -7.16 11.18
C THR A 14 1.97 -6.93 12.59
N LEU A 15 3.15 -7.48 12.88
CA LEU A 15 3.82 -7.29 14.18
C LEU A 15 4.21 -5.82 14.41
N LYS A 16 4.73 -5.13 13.39
CA LYS A 16 5.07 -3.71 13.45
C LYS A 16 3.84 -2.85 13.78
N ASN A 17 2.72 -3.10 13.11
CA ASN A 17 1.47 -2.37 13.37
C ASN A 17 0.89 -2.68 14.75
N PHE A 18 1.04 -3.91 15.23
CA PHE A 18 0.65 -4.28 16.58
C PHE A 18 1.47 -3.52 17.64
N VAL A 19 2.79 -3.45 17.45
CA VAL A 19 3.69 -2.70 18.34
C VAL A 19 3.35 -1.21 18.34
N TYR A 20 3.10 -0.61 17.17
CA TYR A 20 2.70 0.79 17.10
C TYR A 20 1.38 1.07 17.81
N LEU A 21 0.38 0.21 17.63
CA LEU A 21 -0.90 0.33 18.31
C LEU A 21 -0.71 0.27 19.83
N TYR A 22 0.17 -0.61 20.31
CA TYR A 22 0.47 -0.74 21.74
C TYR A 22 1.17 0.50 22.30
N ILE A 23 2.17 1.02 21.58
CA ILE A 23 2.90 2.25 21.97
C ILE A 23 1.93 3.45 22.03
N VAL A 24 1.10 3.62 21.01
CA VAL A 24 0.11 4.72 20.98
C VAL A 24 -0.87 4.61 22.15
N SER A 25 -1.30 3.41 22.48
CA SER A 25 -2.21 3.18 23.62
C SER A 25 -1.55 3.53 24.96
N ILE A 26 -0.29 3.18 25.17
CA ILE A 26 0.48 3.52 26.38
C ILE A 26 0.67 5.04 26.48
N VAL A 27 1.05 5.69 25.39
CA VAL A 27 1.25 7.15 25.37
C VAL A 27 -0.04 7.87 25.67
N LEU A 28 -1.15 7.46 25.06
CA LEU A 28 -2.46 8.06 25.29
C LEU A 28 -2.92 7.85 26.74
N GLY A 29 -2.77 6.64 27.28
CA GLY A 29 -3.12 6.33 28.66
C GLY A 29 -2.28 7.11 29.68
N GLY A 30 -0.96 7.20 29.45
CA GLY A 30 -0.05 8.00 30.27
C GLY A 30 -0.36 9.50 30.21
N PHE A 31 -0.70 10.02 29.05
CA PHE A 31 -1.10 11.40 28.88
C PHE A 31 -2.41 11.72 29.63
N LEU A 32 -3.42 10.86 29.50
CA LEU A 32 -4.67 11.01 30.26
C LEU A 32 -4.46 10.93 31.77
N TYR A 33 -3.54 10.06 32.22
CA TYR A 33 -3.18 9.96 33.62
C TYR A 33 -2.48 11.23 34.15
N LEU A 34 -1.54 11.78 33.40
CA LEU A 34 -0.88 13.06 33.74
C LEU A 34 -1.86 14.21 33.83
N ILE A 35 -2.77 14.34 32.86
CA ILE A 35 -3.82 15.34 32.87
C ILE A 35 -4.70 15.19 34.12
N ASN A 36 -5.04 13.94 34.48
CA ASN A 36 -5.87 13.69 35.64
C ASN A 36 -5.19 14.12 36.96
N ILE A 37 -3.88 13.85 37.09
CA ILE A 37 -3.10 14.30 38.26
C ILE A 37 -3.01 15.83 38.33
N GLU A 38 -2.65 16.46 37.21
CA GLU A 38 -2.40 17.90 37.17
C GLU A 38 -3.68 18.72 37.41
N LEU A 39 -4.81 18.22 36.93
CA LEU A 39 -6.13 18.85 37.07
C LEU A 39 -6.88 18.43 38.35
N SER A 40 -6.44 17.38 39.03
CA SER A 40 -7.02 16.96 40.31
C SER A 40 -6.53 17.78 41.51
N TYR A 41 -5.66 18.76 41.28
CA TYR A 41 -5.18 19.67 42.33
C TYR A 41 -6.32 20.59 42.76
N ASP A 42 -6.65 20.49 44.02
CA ASP A 42 -7.74 21.16 44.75
C ASP A 42 -7.69 22.68 44.58
N ARG A 43 -8.27 23.20 43.52
CA ARG A 43 -8.53 24.62 43.34
C ARG A 43 -10.05 24.83 43.29
N SER A 44 -10.57 25.17 44.45
CA SER A 44 -11.90 25.76 44.64
C SER A 44 -12.07 26.99 43.74
N GLY A 45 -12.48 26.77 42.51
CA GLY A 45 -12.68 27.91 41.58
C GLY A 45 -13.12 27.54 40.15
N ILE A 46 -13.06 26.32 39.75
CA ILE A 46 -13.57 25.91 38.42
C ILE A 46 -14.91 25.19 38.63
N ILE A 47 -15.97 25.86 38.22
CA ILE A 47 -17.40 25.52 38.43
C ILE A 47 -17.83 24.15 37.85
N PHE A 48 -16.95 23.39 37.21
CA PHE A 48 -17.29 22.14 36.52
C PHE A 48 -17.23 20.87 37.34
N ILE A 49 -16.90 20.93 38.65
CA ILE A 49 -16.57 19.74 39.43
C ILE A 49 -17.71 19.27 40.35
N ASN A 50 -18.83 19.97 40.42
CA ASN A 50 -19.81 19.70 41.48
C ASN A 50 -20.91 18.69 41.15
N ASN A 51 -20.85 17.96 40.03
CA ASN A 51 -21.89 16.97 39.70
C ASN A 51 -21.34 15.55 39.40
N GLY A 52 -20.20 15.19 39.95
CA GLY A 52 -19.70 13.80 39.82
C GLY A 52 -19.14 13.41 38.46
N LEU A 53 -19.07 14.34 37.50
CA LEU A 53 -18.45 14.11 36.23
C LEU A 53 -16.95 14.30 36.35
N SER A 54 -16.18 13.23 36.12
CA SER A 54 -14.73 13.28 36.04
C SER A 54 -14.34 14.21 34.88
N ILE A 55 -13.34 15.08 35.10
CA ILE A 55 -12.79 15.99 34.09
C ILE A 55 -12.33 15.21 32.85
N ASN A 56 -11.92 13.94 33.03
CA ASN A 56 -11.55 13.03 31.96
C ASN A 56 -12.72 12.75 31.01
N ILE A 57 -13.95 12.64 31.52
CA ILE A 57 -15.15 12.43 30.69
C ILE A 57 -15.44 13.67 29.87
N VAL A 58 -15.35 14.86 30.46
CA VAL A 58 -15.57 16.12 29.75
C VAL A 58 -14.53 16.29 28.63
N LEU A 59 -13.25 16.04 28.93
CA LEU A 59 -12.16 16.13 27.98
C LEU A 59 -12.30 15.09 26.86
N LEU A 60 -12.74 13.89 27.18
CA LEU A 60 -13.01 12.82 26.21
C LEU A 60 -14.17 13.19 25.29
N ILE A 61 -15.25 13.78 25.80
CA ILE A 61 -16.39 14.24 25.00
C ILE A 61 -15.97 15.36 24.03
N ILE A 62 -15.13 16.30 24.47
CA ILE A 62 -14.66 17.41 23.63
C ILE A 62 -13.62 16.92 22.60
N ALA A 63 -12.70 16.05 23.00
CA ALA A 63 -11.64 15.57 22.15
C ALA A 63 -12.10 14.48 21.17
N SER A 64 -13.14 13.68 21.53
CA SER A 64 -13.57 12.53 20.71
C SER A 64 -14.00 12.90 19.29
N PRO A 65 -14.78 13.97 19.01
CA PRO A 65 -15.14 14.32 17.66
C PRO A 65 -13.92 14.77 16.82
N LEU A 66 -12.96 15.45 17.45
CA LEU A 66 -11.71 15.84 16.80
C LEU A 66 -10.85 14.62 16.43
N LEU A 67 -10.67 13.71 17.38
CA LEU A 67 -9.92 12.46 17.15
C LEU A 67 -10.61 11.58 16.11
N LEU A 68 -11.94 11.49 16.16
CA LEU A 68 -12.73 10.73 15.17
C LEU A 68 -12.59 11.36 13.77
N TYR A 69 -12.64 12.67 13.67
CA TYR A 69 -12.43 13.37 12.40
C TYR A 69 -11.03 13.12 11.82
N LEU A 70 -9.98 13.24 12.63
CA LEU A 70 -8.60 12.94 12.22
C LEU A 70 -8.47 11.48 11.79
N TYR A 71 -9.02 10.54 12.57
CA TYR A 71 -9.01 9.12 12.24
C TYR A 71 -9.70 8.83 10.90
N ILE A 72 -10.90 9.39 10.66
CA ILE A 72 -11.63 9.19 9.41
C ILE A 72 -10.86 9.81 8.22
N ARG A 73 -10.25 10.98 8.40
CA ARG A 73 -9.42 11.62 7.39
C ARG A 73 -8.23 10.75 7.01
N ASP A 74 -7.52 10.23 8.01
CA ASP A 74 -6.34 9.38 7.78
C ASP A 74 -6.75 8.02 7.19
N MET A 75 -7.87 7.45 7.61
CA MET A 75 -8.43 6.22 7.03
C MET A 75 -8.81 6.40 5.55
N LYS A 76 -9.38 7.56 5.18
CA LYS A 76 -9.67 7.88 3.77
C LYS A 76 -8.39 8.00 2.94
N SER A 77 -7.35 8.64 3.47
CA SER A 77 -6.03 8.73 2.83
C SER A 77 -5.40 7.34 2.65
N ILE A 78 -5.42 6.54 3.70
CA ILE A 78 -4.94 5.15 3.68
C ILE A 78 -5.75 4.33 2.68
N LYS A 79 -7.08 4.40 2.69
CA LYS A 79 -7.95 3.68 1.76
C LYS A 79 -7.63 4.06 0.32
N LYS A 80 -7.42 5.34 0.01
CA LYS A 80 -7.02 5.81 -1.31
C LYS A 80 -5.69 5.20 -1.75
N ASN A 81 -4.70 5.13 -0.88
CA ASN A 81 -3.42 4.49 -1.18
C ASN A 81 -3.57 2.96 -1.35
N TYR A 82 -4.45 2.30 -0.59
CA TYR A 82 -4.71 0.85 -0.70
C TYR A 82 -5.50 0.46 -1.95
N THR A 83 -6.21 1.37 -2.57
CA THR A 83 -6.99 1.14 -3.79
C THR A 83 -6.08 0.82 -4.99
N TYR A 84 -4.80 1.17 -4.92
CA TYR A 84 -3.80 0.88 -5.96
C TYR A 84 -3.11 -0.49 -5.83
N TYR A 85 -3.51 -1.31 -4.83
CA TYR A 85 -2.95 -2.65 -4.63
C TYR A 85 -3.85 -3.71 -5.24
N TYR A 86 -3.27 -4.52 -6.10
CA TYR A 86 -3.97 -5.55 -6.85
C TYR A 86 -3.34 -6.92 -6.65
N LYS A 87 -4.15 -7.97 -6.65
CA LYS A 87 -3.64 -9.32 -6.85
C LYS A 87 -3.42 -9.53 -8.34
N VAL A 88 -2.21 -9.90 -8.69
CA VAL A 88 -1.74 -10.06 -10.06
C VAL A 88 -1.32 -11.50 -10.25
N CYS A 89 -1.89 -12.18 -11.24
CA CYS A 89 -1.46 -13.51 -11.66
C CYS A 89 -0.80 -13.42 -13.03
N VAL A 90 0.48 -13.76 -13.11
CA VAL A 90 1.27 -13.74 -14.34
C VAL A 90 1.40 -15.15 -14.88
N TYR A 91 1.00 -15.36 -16.12
CA TYR A 91 1.11 -16.64 -16.83
C TYR A 91 2.23 -16.55 -17.87
N PHE A 92 3.23 -17.42 -17.70
CA PHE A 92 4.37 -17.52 -18.60
C PHE A 92 4.07 -18.48 -19.76
N ASN A 93 4.78 -18.34 -20.89
CA ASN A 93 4.61 -19.23 -22.05
C ASN A 93 5.00 -20.68 -21.73
N SER A 94 5.81 -20.88 -20.71
CA SER A 94 6.14 -22.22 -20.16
C SER A 94 4.97 -22.94 -19.47
N GLY A 95 3.78 -22.34 -19.39
CA GLY A 95 2.61 -22.88 -18.68
C GLY A 95 2.64 -22.67 -17.16
N LYS A 96 3.72 -22.12 -16.61
CA LYS A 96 3.83 -21.78 -15.19
C LYS A 96 3.13 -20.46 -14.91
N HIS A 97 2.66 -20.29 -13.67
CA HIS A 97 2.08 -19.02 -13.23
C HIS A 97 2.57 -18.64 -11.83
N ILE A 98 2.52 -17.37 -11.51
CA ILE A 98 2.87 -16.82 -10.20
C ILE A 98 1.85 -15.78 -9.77
N ILE A 99 1.54 -15.75 -8.47
CA ILE A 99 0.66 -14.74 -7.87
C ILE A 99 1.52 -13.72 -7.12
N LEU A 100 1.33 -12.45 -7.45
CA LEU A 100 2.10 -11.32 -6.95
C LEU A 100 1.17 -10.25 -6.40
N ASN A 101 1.71 -9.42 -5.51
CA ASN A 101 1.06 -8.19 -5.09
C ASN A 101 1.53 -7.05 -5.99
N GLY A 102 0.62 -6.50 -6.79
CA GLY A 102 0.88 -5.42 -7.71
C GLY A 102 0.45 -4.05 -7.17
N TYR A 103 1.20 -3.03 -7.53
CA TYR A 103 0.86 -1.64 -7.32
C TYR A 103 0.63 -0.95 -8.66
N LEU A 104 -0.51 -0.26 -8.81
CA LEU A 104 -0.76 0.52 -10.01
C LEU A 104 -0.10 1.88 -9.85
N ASP A 105 0.95 2.11 -10.64
CA ASP A 105 1.70 3.35 -10.65
C ASP A 105 1.31 4.21 -11.84
N SER A 106 0.74 5.38 -11.56
CA SER A 106 0.39 6.37 -12.60
C SER A 106 1.63 6.91 -13.34
N GLY A 107 2.79 6.81 -12.72
CA GLY A 107 4.08 7.20 -13.32
C GLY A 107 4.68 6.14 -14.24
N ASN A 108 4.25 4.88 -14.14
CA ASN A 108 4.77 3.82 -15.01
C ASN A 108 4.12 3.88 -16.40
N ASN A 109 4.73 4.64 -17.28
CA ASN A 109 4.37 4.79 -18.70
C ASN A 109 5.28 3.98 -19.63
N LEU A 110 6.00 2.99 -19.13
CA LEU A 110 6.94 2.20 -19.92
C LEU A 110 6.23 1.40 -21.00
N ILE A 111 6.66 1.57 -22.24
CA ILE A 111 6.10 0.93 -23.42
C ILE A 111 7.22 0.37 -24.27
N ASP A 112 6.98 -0.79 -24.84
CA ASP A 112 7.82 -1.34 -25.90
C ASP A 112 7.74 -0.44 -27.16
N PRO A 113 8.85 0.12 -27.66
CA PRO A 113 8.85 1.02 -28.81
C PRO A 113 8.47 0.32 -30.13
N TYR A 114 8.55 -1.02 -30.20
CA TYR A 114 8.32 -1.77 -31.43
C TYR A 114 6.82 -2.11 -31.65
N LYS A 115 6.13 -2.49 -30.57
CA LYS A 115 4.72 -2.93 -30.62
C LYS A 115 3.79 -2.18 -29.68
N PHE A 116 4.30 -1.14 -29.01
CA PHE A 116 3.56 -0.31 -28.06
C PHE A 116 2.92 -1.08 -26.90
N ARG A 117 3.51 -2.22 -26.52
CA ARG A 117 3.01 -3.06 -25.43
C ARG A 117 3.35 -2.43 -24.09
N PRO A 118 2.41 -2.40 -23.14
CA PRO A 118 2.70 -1.93 -21.78
C PRO A 118 3.68 -2.88 -21.07
N ILE A 119 4.56 -2.30 -20.25
CA ILE A 119 5.55 -3.05 -19.49
C ILE A 119 5.20 -2.98 -18.01
N VAL A 120 5.08 -4.16 -17.40
CA VAL A 120 4.90 -4.34 -15.96
C VAL A 120 6.25 -4.67 -15.34
N LEU A 121 6.68 -3.91 -14.35
CA LEU A 121 7.95 -4.15 -13.66
C LEU A 121 7.78 -5.18 -12.54
N ILE A 122 8.61 -6.21 -12.53
CA ILE A 122 8.61 -7.24 -11.49
C ILE A 122 10.02 -7.41 -10.94
N SER A 123 10.14 -7.58 -9.63
CA SER A 123 11.43 -7.85 -8.99
C SER A 123 12.01 -9.18 -9.47
N TYR A 124 13.29 -9.17 -9.85
CA TYR A 124 14.03 -10.35 -10.32
C TYR A 124 13.92 -11.54 -9.35
N ASP A 125 14.04 -11.28 -8.05
CA ASP A 125 13.98 -12.32 -7.01
C ASP A 125 12.68 -13.13 -7.03
N ARG A 126 11.59 -12.54 -7.52
CA ARG A 126 10.27 -13.18 -7.58
C ARG A 126 10.09 -14.05 -8.81
N ILE A 127 10.75 -13.72 -9.92
CA ILE A 127 10.50 -14.36 -11.21
C ILE A 127 11.68 -15.17 -11.75
N LYS A 128 12.85 -15.14 -11.12
CA LYS A 128 14.08 -15.77 -11.60
C LYS A 128 13.91 -17.27 -11.99
N GLU A 129 13.04 -18.00 -11.29
CA GLU A 129 12.80 -19.43 -11.58
C GLU A 129 11.85 -19.66 -12.76
N TYR A 130 11.04 -18.66 -13.09
CA TYR A 130 10.03 -18.72 -14.14
C TYR A 130 10.57 -18.28 -15.49
N ILE A 131 11.60 -17.41 -15.50
CA ILE A 131 12.15 -16.79 -16.70
C ILE A 131 13.37 -17.52 -17.28
N LYS A 132 13.91 -18.55 -16.62
CA LYS A 132 15.14 -19.26 -17.06
C LYS A 132 15.12 -19.72 -18.52
N ASN A 133 13.95 -20.10 -19.02
CA ASN A 133 13.76 -20.65 -20.37
C ASN A 133 12.96 -19.72 -21.28
N GLU A 134 12.66 -18.50 -20.81
CA GLU A 134 11.90 -17.52 -21.61
C GLU A 134 12.86 -16.65 -22.44
N LYS A 135 12.40 -16.25 -23.62
CA LYS A 135 13.17 -15.39 -24.52
C LYS A 135 13.19 -13.97 -24.00
N GLU A 136 14.36 -13.47 -23.68
CA GLU A 136 14.55 -12.08 -23.26
C GLU A 136 14.48 -11.12 -24.46
N LEU A 137 13.86 -9.98 -24.24
CA LEU A 137 13.79 -8.85 -25.16
C LEU A 137 14.44 -7.64 -24.51
N ILE A 138 15.23 -6.93 -25.26
CA ILE A 138 15.90 -5.71 -24.80
C ILE A 138 15.06 -4.51 -25.26
N VAL A 139 14.58 -3.73 -24.29
CA VAL A 139 13.77 -2.53 -24.55
C VAL A 139 14.52 -1.30 -24.07
N PRO A 140 14.86 -0.35 -24.96
CA PRO A 140 15.43 0.93 -24.57
C PRO A 140 14.33 1.79 -23.90
N TYR A 141 14.67 2.45 -22.79
CA TYR A 141 13.78 3.38 -22.13
C TYR A 141 14.52 4.66 -21.71
N LYS A 142 13.78 5.75 -21.58
CA LYS A 142 14.31 7.04 -21.13
C LYS A 142 13.69 7.40 -19.80
N VAL A 143 14.52 7.77 -18.82
CA VAL A 143 14.12 8.36 -17.54
C VAL A 143 14.81 9.71 -17.42
N LEU A 144 14.00 10.77 -17.42
CA LEU A 144 14.46 12.17 -17.29
C LEU A 144 15.69 12.48 -18.16
N ASN A 145 16.89 12.32 -17.66
CA ASN A 145 18.15 12.66 -18.35
C ASN A 145 19.00 11.45 -18.75
N ASN A 146 18.55 10.22 -18.47
CA ASN A 146 19.30 9.00 -18.78
C ASN A 146 18.51 8.08 -19.70
N SER A 147 19.19 7.53 -20.71
CA SER A 147 18.70 6.39 -21.49
C SER A 147 19.32 5.12 -20.93
N ASP A 148 18.50 4.15 -20.65
CA ASP A 148 18.95 2.86 -20.12
C ASP A 148 18.21 1.71 -20.83
N ILE A 149 18.60 0.50 -20.54
CA ILE A 149 18.12 -0.72 -21.20
C ILE A 149 17.40 -1.58 -20.19
N LEU A 150 16.15 -1.90 -20.49
CA LEU A 150 15.33 -2.79 -19.67
C LEU A 150 15.25 -4.18 -20.30
N ARG A 151 15.63 -5.20 -19.54
CA ARG A 151 15.39 -6.59 -19.92
C ARG A 151 13.94 -6.94 -19.69
N CYS A 152 13.28 -7.41 -20.74
CA CYS A 152 11.88 -7.77 -20.72
C CYS A 152 11.68 -9.22 -21.15
N VAL A 153 10.62 -9.84 -20.66
CA VAL A 153 10.20 -11.18 -21.05
C VAL A 153 8.77 -11.11 -21.58
N LYS A 154 8.51 -11.81 -22.69
CA LYS A 154 7.15 -11.96 -23.21
C LYS A 154 6.41 -13.00 -22.38
N ILE A 155 5.22 -12.65 -21.94
CA ILE A 155 4.32 -13.53 -21.19
C ILE A 155 3.09 -13.87 -22.02
N GLU A 156 2.38 -14.95 -21.65
CA GLU A 156 1.13 -15.34 -22.29
C GLU A 156 0.02 -14.33 -21.98
N LYS A 157 -0.22 -14.08 -20.69
CA LYS A 157 -1.22 -13.15 -20.17
C LYS A 157 -0.94 -12.74 -18.74
N ILE A 158 -1.51 -11.63 -18.32
CA ILE A 158 -1.55 -11.19 -16.94
C ILE A 158 -3.01 -10.99 -16.52
N VAL A 159 -3.37 -11.45 -15.33
CA VAL A 159 -4.71 -11.29 -14.76
C VAL A 159 -4.61 -10.39 -13.54
N VAL A 160 -5.37 -9.31 -13.57
CA VAL A 160 -5.40 -8.32 -12.48
C VAL A 160 -6.87 -8.12 -12.08
N ASN A 161 -7.23 -8.45 -10.85
CA ASN A 161 -8.62 -8.34 -10.36
C ASN A 161 -9.65 -8.94 -11.33
N ASN A 162 -9.43 -10.17 -11.79
CA ASN A 162 -10.28 -10.90 -12.77
C ASN A 162 -10.31 -10.31 -14.18
N LYS A 163 -9.56 -9.24 -14.49
CA LYS A 163 -9.38 -8.73 -15.85
C LYS A 163 -8.14 -9.34 -16.47
N VAL A 164 -8.27 -9.81 -17.70
CA VAL A 164 -7.20 -10.46 -18.46
C VAL A 164 -6.60 -9.47 -19.43
N TYR A 165 -5.27 -9.30 -19.35
CA TYR A 165 -4.49 -8.48 -20.28
C TYR A 165 -3.55 -9.40 -21.05
N ARG A 166 -3.59 -9.29 -22.37
CA ARG A 166 -2.68 -9.95 -23.30
C ARG A 166 -1.75 -8.91 -23.92
N ASP A 167 -0.70 -9.38 -24.59
CA ASP A 167 0.31 -8.50 -25.19
C ASP A 167 0.96 -7.52 -24.20
N VAL A 168 1.27 -7.99 -23.02
CA VAL A 168 2.00 -7.28 -21.98
C VAL A 168 3.41 -7.85 -21.89
N LEU A 169 4.41 -7.01 -21.63
CA LEU A 169 5.77 -7.43 -21.30
C LEU A 169 6.01 -7.32 -19.80
N VAL A 170 6.81 -8.24 -19.30
CA VAL A 170 7.37 -8.18 -17.95
C VAL A 170 8.79 -7.62 -18.03
N GLY A 171 9.00 -6.44 -17.49
CA GLY A 171 10.30 -5.85 -17.29
C GLY A 171 10.94 -6.34 -15.99
N ILE A 172 12.19 -6.77 -16.07
CA ILE A 172 12.93 -7.33 -14.94
C ILE A 172 13.60 -6.20 -14.18
N SER A 173 13.15 -5.96 -12.94
CA SER A 173 13.82 -5.01 -12.05
C SER A 173 14.84 -5.75 -11.18
N PHE A 174 16.11 -5.43 -11.36
CA PHE A 174 17.18 -5.92 -10.49
C PHE A 174 17.25 -5.15 -9.17
N ASN A 175 16.74 -3.92 -9.16
CA ASN A 175 16.60 -3.14 -7.95
C ASN A 175 15.36 -3.59 -7.19
N LYS A 176 15.50 -3.69 -5.87
CA LYS A 176 14.38 -4.04 -5.00
C LYS A 176 13.30 -2.97 -5.06
N ILE A 177 12.05 -3.38 -5.25
CA ILE A 177 10.92 -2.46 -5.17
C ILE A 177 10.77 -2.03 -3.71
N TYR A 178 10.95 -0.73 -3.44
CA TYR A 178 10.97 -0.17 -2.07
C TYR A 178 9.58 0.00 -1.45
N ILE A 179 8.52 -0.45 -2.11
CA ILE A 179 7.17 -0.39 -1.57
C ILE A 179 6.89 -1.67 -0.78
N ASP A 180 6.67 -1.56 0.52
CA ASP A 180 6.45 -2.69 1.42
C ASP A 180 5.28 -3.57 0.97
N GLY A 181 5.58 -4.85 0.74
CA GLY A 181 4.60 -5.87 0.35
C GLY A 181 4.21 -5.86 -1.13
N ILE A 182 4.92 -5.10 -1.98
CA ILE A 182 4.72 -5.05 -3.43
C ILE A 182 5.82 -5.84 -4.13
N ASP A 183 5.40 -6.68 -5.06
CA ASP A 183 6.27 -7.52 -5.87
C ASP A 183 6.37 -7.02 -7.31
N CYS A 184 5.34 -6.28 -7.78
CA CYS A 184 5.31 -5.76 -9.14
C CYS A 184 4.65 -4.37 -9.23
N ILE A 185 5.05 -3.60 -10.23
CA ILE A 185 4.51 -2.28 -10.57
C ILE A 185 3.77 -2.39 -11.90
N LEU A 186 2.46 -2.17 -11.85
CA LEU A 186 1.60 -2.22 -13.03
C LEU A 186 1.75 -0.95 -13.88
N ASN A 187 1.49 -1.08 -15.18
CA ASN A 187 1.57 0.02 -16.11
C ASN A 187 0.28 0.87 -16.10
N ASN A 188 0.43 2.18 -16.21
CA ASN A 188 -0.67 3.14 -16.28
C ASN A 188 -1.65 2.83 -17.44
N LYS A 189 -1.16 2.34 -18.59
CA LYS A 189 -1.99 1.99 -19.76
C LYS A 189 -2.82 0.72 -19.62
N MET A 190 -2.77 0.03 -18.49
CA MET A 190 -3.69 -1.06 -18.20
C MET A 190 -5.06 -0.48 -17.86
N GLU A 191 -5.68 0.12 -18.88
CA GLU A 191 -6.97 0.80 -18.79
C GLU A 191 -8.07 -0.11 -18.25
N GLY A 192 -8.92 0.47 -17.43
CA GLY A 192 -10.03 -0.24 -16.77
C GLY A 192 -9.74 -0.61 -15.31
N LEU A 193 -8.49 -0.51 -14.83
CA LEU A 193 -8.21 -0.57 -13.41
C LEU A 193 -8.60 0.75 -12.71
N TRP A 194 -8.52 1.88 -13.43
CA TRP A 194 -8.90 3.20 -12.92
C TRP A 194 -10.42 3.39 -12.78
N LYS A 195 -11.22 2.81 -13.69
CA LYS A 195 -12.70 2.97 -13.65
C LYS A 195 -13.37 2.23 -12.49
N SER A 196 -12.77 1.14 -12.00
CA SER A 196 -13.30 0.40 -10.86
C SER A 196 -12.98 1.06 -9.49
N LEU A 197 -12.38 2.23 -9.49
CA LEU A 197 -12.01 2.99 -8.30
C LEU A 197 -12.96 4.17 -8.05
N LEU A 198 -13.81 4.50 -9.01
CA LEU A 198 -14.75 5.64 -8.97
C LEU A 198 -16.20 5.19 -8.77
N ASP A 199 -16.49 3.89 -8.89
CA ASP A 199 -17.75 3.24 -8.56
C ASP A 199 -17.63 2.56 -7.16
#